data_194e69d974f27003c1aa7ac9df93db50
#
_entry.id   194e69d974f27003c1aa7ac9df93db50
#
_cell.length_a   1.000
_cell.length_b   1.000
_cell.length_c   1.000
_cell.angle_alpha   90.00
_cell.angle_beta   90.00
_cell.angle_gamma   90.00
#
_symmetry.space_group_name_H-M   'P 1'
#
loop_
_entity.id
_entity.type
_entity.pdbx_description
1 polymer ?
#
loop_
_entity_poly.entity_id
_entity_poly.type
_entity_poly.pdbx_seq_one_letter_code
_entity_poly.pdbx_strand_id
1 'polypeptide(L)'
;MQPSAHLIDYERRFGGVARLYGREGAEAIAKTHFCVVGAGGVGSWAVEALARTDARLITLIDLDQVAESNTNRQIQALGDEYGKAKIAALKDRIALINPRAEVRLVEEFVDEDNVEALIPADAVVLDCIDQVRAKAA
;
A
#
# COMPACT_ATOMS: atom_id res chain seq x y z
N MET A 1 -13.80 -13.89 -22.33
CA MET A 1 -13.27 -14.72 -21.25
C MET A 1 -12.16 -13.96 -20.54
N GLN A 2 -12.25 -13.88 -19.23
CA GLN A 2 -11.18 -13.23 -18.47
C GLN A 2 -9.98 -14.16 -18.37
N PRO A 3 -8.76 -13.63 -18.52
CA PRO A 3 -7.57 -14.41 -18.24
C PRO A 3 -7.56 -14.81 -16.77
N SER A 4 -7.26 -16.05 -16.50
CA SER A 4 -7.13 -16.50 -15.13
C SER A 4 -5.85 -15.96 -14.50
N ALA A 5 -5.84 -15.83 -13.18
CA ALA A 5 -4.67 -15.34 -12.46
C ALA A 5 -3.41 -16.18 -12.73
N HIS A 6 -3.57 -17.50 -13.02
CA HIS A 6 -2.46 -18.38 -13.35
C HIS A 6 -1.82 -18.09 -14.70
N LEU A 7 -2.46 -17.27 -15.56
CA LEU A 7 -1.86 -16.83 -16.82
C LEU A 7 -0.99 -15.60 -16.66
N ILE A 8 -0.93 -15.01 -15.46
CA ILE A 8 -0.10 -13.86 -15.20
C ILE A 8 1.37 -14.30 -15.09
N ASP A 9 2.21 -13.65 -15.87
CA ASP A 9 3.64 -13.88 -15.83
C ASP A 9 4.29 -12.93 -14.84
N TYR A 10 4.45 -13.37 -13.61
CA TYR A 10 5.03 -12.56 -12.54
C TYR A 10 6.50 -12.26 -12.78
N GLU A 11 7.22 -13.16 -13.44
CA GLU A 11 8.61 -12.90 -13.82
C GLU A 11 8.71 -11.72 -14.79
N ARG A 12 7.81 -11.63 -15.74
CA ARG A 12 7.77 -10.48 -16.66
C ARG A 12 7.38 -9.20 -15.92
N ARG A 13 6.43 -9.29 -14.99
CA ARG A 13 6.01 -8.10 -14.23
C ARG A 13 7.10 -7.59 -13.30
N PHE A 14 7.78 -8.48 -12.60
CA PHE A 14 8.65 -8.10 -11.46
C PHE A 14 10.11 -8.55 -11.59
N GLY A 15 10.48 -9.21 -12.67
CA GLY A 15 11.87 -9.67 -12.86
C GLY A 15 12.91 -8.57 -12.78
N GLY A 16 12.53 -7.34 -13.14
CA GLY A 16 13.41 -6.18 -13.03
C GLY A 16 13.82 -5.84 -11.60
N VAL A 17 13.00 -6.22 -10.61
CA VAL A 17 13.33 -6.01 -9.19
C VAL A 17 14.57 -6.81 -8.81
N ALA A 18 14.66 -8.07 -9.23
CA ALA A 18 15.83 -8.92 -8.98
C ALA A 18 17.05 -8.42 -9.76
N ARG A 19 16.86 -7.89 -10.96
CA ARG A 19 17.96 -7.31 -11.73
C ARG A 19 18.55 -6.07 -11.04
N LEU A 20 17.73 -5.32 -10.33
CA LEU A 20 18.16 -4.10 -9.64
C LEU A 20 18.76 -4.39 -8.26
N TYR A 21 18.09 -5.24 -7.47
CA TYR A 21 18.44 -5.49 -6.06
C TYR A 21 19.06 -6.87 -5.82
N GLY A 22 19.22 -7.69 -6.85
CA GLY A 22 19.62 -9.08 -6.70
C GLY A 22 18.46 -9.97 -6.26
N ARG A 23 18.65 -11.28 -6.37
CA ARG A 23 17.62 -12.24 -5.96
C ARG A 23 17.30 -12.13 -4.47
N GLU A 24 18.33 -11.97 -3.63
CA GLU A 24 18.13 -11.84 -2.18
C GLU A 24 17.34 -10.59 -1.84
N GLY A 25 17.62 -9.46 -2.50
CA GLY A 25 16.88 -8.22 -2.29
C GLY A 25 15.40 -8.36 -2.71
N ALA A 26 15.15 -8.97 -3.85
CA ALA A 26 13.79 -9.22 -4.34
C ALA A 26 13.02 -10.13 -3.38
N GLU A 27 13.65 -11.19 -2.89
CA GLU A 27 13.03 -12.10 -1.90
C GLU A 27 12.77 -11.41 -0.57
N ALA A 28 13.67 -10.55 -0.13
CA ALA A 28 13.49 -9.77 1.09
C ALA A 28 12.27 -8.86 0.99
N ILE A 29 12.09 -8.18 -0.14
CA ILE A 29 10.90 -7.34 -0.37
C ILE A 29 9.63 -8.19 -0.36
N ALA A 30 9.66 -9.33 -1.06
CA ALA A 30 8.50 -10.21 -1.16
C ALA A 30 8.07 -10.79 0.20
N LYS A 31 9.00 -10.99 1.11
CA LYS A 31 8.74 -11.58 2.43
C LYS A 31 8.43 -10.55 3.51
N THR A 32 8.75 -9.29 3.28
CA THR A 32 8.58 -8.26 4.31
C THR A 32 7.12 -7.85 4.43
N HIS A 33 6.65 -7.71 5.66
CA HIS A 33 5.37 -7.09 5.95
C HIS A 33 5.58 -5.57 6.01
N PHE A 34 4.94 -4.85 5.09
CA PHE A 34 4.98 -3.38 5.08
C PHE A 34 3.68 -2.83 5.65
N CYS A 35 3.81 -1.82 6.50
CA CYS A 35 2.65 -1.13 7.06
C CYS A 35 2.75 0.35 6.68
N VAL A 36 1.83 0.82 5.84
CA VAL A 36 1.79 2.21 5.42
C VAL A 36 0.74 2.94 6.24
N VAL A 37 1.17 3.90 7.03
CA VAL A 37 0.30 4.71 7.88
C VAL A 37 0.10 6.06 7.21
N GLY A 38 -1.12 6.31 6.78
CA GLY A 38 -1.47 7.50 6.01
C GLY A 38 -1.46 7.26 4.50
N ALA A 39 -2.61 7.43 3.86
CA ALA A 39 -2.80 7.16 2.43
C ALA A 39 -3.03 8.45 1.62
N GLY A 40 -2.33 9.51 1.98
CA GLY A 40 -2.44 10.81 1.33
C GLY A 40 -1.42 11.03 0.22
N GLY A 41 -0.92 12.26 0.12
CA GLY A 41 0.00 12.67 -0.95
C GLY A 41 1.34 11.96 -0.96
N VAL A 42 1.80 11.47 0.19
CA VAL A 42 3.02 10.65 0.28
C VAL A 42 2.68 9.16 0.31
N GLY A 43 1.75 8.76 1.18
CA GLY A 43 1.43 7.35 1.39
C GLY A 43 0.85 6.68 0.17
N SER A 44 0.01 7.35 -0.60
CA SER A 44 -0.58 6.74 -1.80
C SER A 44 0.48 6.35 -2.84
N TRP A 45 1.50 7.18 -3.00
CA TRP A 45 2.61 6.88 -3.92
C TRP A 45 3.57 5.83 -3.36
N ALA A 46 3.77 5.81 -2.02
CA ALA A 46 4.54 4.76 -1.37
C ALA A 46 3.89 3.38 -1.59
N VAL A 47 2.57 3.30 -1.47
CA VAL A 47 1.80 2.07 -1.73
C VAL A 47 1.98 1.62 -3.19
N GLU A 48 1.91 2.55 -4.12
CA GLU A 48 2.13 2.25 -5.54
C GLU A 48 3.52 1.65 -5.76
N ALA A 49 4.54 2.25 -5.16
CA ALA A 49 5.91 1.77 -5.28
C ALA A 49 6.06 0.36 -4.69
N LEU A 50 5.48 0.09 -3.54
CA LEU A 50 5.52 -1.24 -2.91
C LEU A 50 4.86 -2.28 -3.80
N ALA A 51 3.68 -2.00 -4.34
CA ALA A 51 2.98 -2.92 -5.22
C ALA A 51 3.80 -3.26 -6.46
N ARG A 52 4.46 -2.27 -7.05
CA ARG A 52 5.26 -2.42 -8.27
C ARG A 52 6.62 -3.07 -8.03
N THR A 53 7.06 -3.17 -6.79
CA THR A 53 8.29 -3.90 -6.43
C THR A 53 8.03 -5.29 -5.86
N ASP A 54 6.82 -5.80 -6.03
CA ASP A 54 6.40 -7.14 -5.62
C ASP A 54 6.34 -7.34 -4.11
N ALA A 55 6.03 -6.29 -3.36
CA ALA A 55 5.67 -6.45 -1.96
C ALA A 55 4.38 -7.28 -1.88
N ARG A 56 4.34 -8.30 -1.03
CA ARG A 56 3.26 -9.28 -1.01
C ARG A 56 2.40 -9.25 0.24
N LEU A 57 2.79 -8.48 1.25
CA LEU A 57 1.99 -8.29 2.45
C LEU A 57 2.05 -6.83 2.84
N ILE A 58 0.94 -6.13 2.69
CA ILE A 58 0.84 -4.69 2.90
C ILE A 58 -0.36 -4.42 3.81
N THR A 59 -0.13 -3.74 4.92
CA THR A 59 -1.19 -3.22 5.77
C THR A 59 -1.32 -1.73 5.50
N LEU A 60 -2.54 -1.27 5.25
CA LEU A 60 -2.85 0.13 4.98
C LEU A 60 -3.71 0.67 6.13
N ILE A 61 -3.28 1.75 6.74
CA ILE A 61 -3.99 2.38 7.85
C ILE A 61 -4.34 3.82 7.46
N ASP A 62 -5.62 4.11 7.32
CA ASP A 62 -6.14 5.45 7.06
C ASP A 62 -7.65 5.43 7.28
N LEU A 63 -8.21 6.52 7.73
CA LEU A 63 -9.65 6.63 7.98
C LEU A 63 -10.39 7.41 6.90
N ASP A 64 -9.68 8.21 6.09
CA ASP A 64 -10.29 9.14 5.17
C ASP A 64 -10.88 8.51 3.91
N GLN A 65 -11.79 9.24 3.29
CA GLN A 65 -12.36 8.89 1.99
C GLN A 65 -11.68 9.70 0.89
N VAL A 66 -11.70 9.16 -0.33
CA VAL A 66 -11.16 9.84 -1.50
C VAL A 66 -12.03 11.04 -1.83
N ALA A 67 -11.41 12.22 -1.94
CA ALA A 67 -12.09 13.46 -2.27
C ALA A 67 -11.57 14.02 -3.59
N GLU A 68 -12.41 14.81 -4.27
CA GLU A 68 -12.00 15.44 -5.52
C GLU A 68 -10.78 16.33 -5.34
N SER A 69 -10.65 17.00 -4.19
CA SER A 69 -9.49 17.84 -3.88
C SER A 69 -8.17 17.06 -3.77
N ASN A 70 -8.23 15.75 -3.65
CA ASN A 70 -7.05 14.88 -3.60
C ASN A 70 -6.45 14.62 -4.98
N THR A 71 -7.18 14.95 -6.05
CA THR A 71 -6.84 14.61 -7.45
C THR A 71 -5.45 15.08 -7.86
N ASN A 72 -5.02 16.23 -7.37
CA ASN A 72 -3.76 16.82 -7.81
C ASN A 72 -2.50 16.17 -7.24
N ARG A 73 -2.63 15.25 -6.27
CA ARG A 73 -1.46 14.70 -5.60
C ARG A 73 -1.59 13.27 -5.08
N GLN A 74 -2.77 12.66 -5.12
CA GLN A 74 -2.99 11.30 -4.60
C GLN A 74 -3.36 10.36 -5.75
N ILE A 75 -2.63 9.24 -5.85
CA ILE A 75 -2.74 8.35 -7.00
C ILE A 75 -4.10 7.67 -7.13
N GLN A 76 -4.78 7.41 -6.00
CA GLN A 76 -6.09 6.76 -6.01
C GLN A 76 -7.25 7.72 -6.30
N ALA A 77 -6.97 9.02 -6.37
CA ALA A 77 -8.02 10.02 -6.59
C ALA A 77 -8.38 10.12 -8.06
N LEU A 78 -9.24 9.22 -8.48
CA LEU A 78 -9.75 9.10 -9.84
C LEU A 78 -11.28 9.22 -9.84
N GLY A 79 -11.86 9.53 -11.00
CA GLY A 79 -13.28 9.83 -11.13
C GLY A 79 -14.24 8.81 -10.53
N ASP A 80 -13.92 7.52 -10.66
CA ASP A 80 -14.78 6.45 -10.13
C ASP A 80 -14.51 6.13 -8.66
N GLU A 81 -13.51 6.74 -8.05
CA GLU A 81 -13.06 6.41 -6.70
C GLU A 81 -13.50 7.40 -5.62
N TYR A 82 -14.00 8.57 -6.02
CA TYR A 82 -14.44 9.58 -5.05
C TYR A 82 -15.53 9.03 -4.14
N GLY A 83 -15.39 9.24 -2.85
CA GLY A 83 -16.31 8.75 -1.83
C GLY A 83 -15.96 7.38 -1.25
N LYS A 84 -15.09 6.62 -1.88
CA LYS A 84 -14.58 5.36 -1.31
C LYS A 84 -13.55 5.62 -0.23
N ALA A 85 -13.38 4.69 0.69
CA ALA A 85 -12.25 4.73 1.61
C ALA A 85 -10.94 4.75 0.81
N LYS A 86 -10.01 5.62 1.17
CA LYS A 86 -8.72 5.73 0.45
C LYS A 86 -8.01 4.39 0.36
N ILE A 87 -7.98 3.65 1.47
CA ILE A 87 -7.28 2.35 1.51
C ILE A 87 -8.00 1.27 0.69
N ALA A 88 -9.32 1.34 0.57
CA ALA A 88 -10.06 0.41 -0.30
C ALA A 88 -9.75 0.68 -1.78
N ALA A 89 -9.70 1.94 -2.18
CA ALA A 89 -9.32 2.32 -3.54
C ALA A 89 -7.90 1.86 -3.87
N LEU A 90 -6.98 2.01 -2.92
CA LEU A 90 -5.60 1.53 -3.09
C LEU A 90 -5.51 0.02 -3.18
N LYS A 91 -6.30 -0.71 -2.38
CA LYS A 91 -6.34 -2.18 -2.46
C LYS A 91 -6.77 -2.65 -3.85
N ASP A 92 -7.79 -2.03 -4.42
CA ASP A 92 -8.26 -2.35 -5.77
C ASP A 92 -7.14 -2.11 -6.79
N ARG A 93 -6.42 -1.02 -6.64
CA ARG A 93 -5.31 -0.69 -7.53
C ARG A 93 -4.16 -1.69 -7.39
N ILE A 94 -3.82 -2.07 -6.16
CA ILE A 94 -2.78 -3.09 -5.91
C ILE A 94 -3.15 -4.41 -6.60
N ALA A 95 -4.40 -4.81 -6.54
CA ALA A 95 -4.86 -6.04 -7.16
C ALA A 95 -4.64 -6.06 -8.68
N LEU A 96 -4.71 -4.91 -9.33
CA LEU A 96 -4.42 -4.80 -10.77
C LEU A 96 -2.93 -4.89 -11.08
N ILE A 97 -2.08 -4.47 -10.15
CA ILE A 97 -0.62 -4.49 -10.31
C ILE A 97 -0.06 -5.87 -9.92
N ASN A 98 -0.45 -6.34 -8.73
CA ASN A 98 0.07 -7.58 -8.15
C ASN A 98 -1.05 -8.36 -7.45
N PRO A 99 -1.78 -9.21 -8.18
CA PRO A 99 -2.90 -9.97 -7.60
C PRO A 99 -2.52 -10.91 -6.46
N ARG A 100 -1.24 -11.30 -6.35
CA ARG A 100 -0.78 -12.17 -5.27
C ARG A 100 -0.46 -11.42 -3.98
N ALA A 101 -0.52 -10.09 -3.97
CA ALA A 101 -0.30 -9.31 -2.76
C ALA A 101 -1.50 -9.45 -1.83
N GLU A 102 -1.24 -9.76 -0.56
CA GLU A 102 -2.24 -9.70 0.49
C GLU A 102 -2.27 -8.28 1.05
N VAL A 103 -3.44 -7.66 1.04
CA VAL A 103 -3.62 -6.29 1.51
C VAL A 103 -4.60 -6.30 2.66
N ARG A 104 -4.14 -5.81 3.82
CA ARG A 104 -4.95 -5.70 5.03
C ARG A 104 -5.32 -4.25 5.23
N LEU A 105 -6.61 -3.99 5.44
CA LEU A 105 -7.14 -2.64 5.60
C LEU A 105 -7.50 -2.38 7.06
N VAL A 106 -7.04 -1.25 7.59
CA VAL A 106 -7.37 -0.78 8.93
C VAL A 106 -7.94 0.64 8.80
N GLU A 107 -9.26 0.77 8.86
CA GLU A 107 -9.94 2.07 8.78
C GLU A 107 -9.96 2.73 10.15
N GLU A 108 -8.81 3.19 10.59
CA GLU A 108 -8.61 3.80 11.89
C GLU A 108 -7.70 5.02 11.78
N PHE A 109 -7.83 5.91 12.72
CA PHE A 109 -6.91 7.03 12.91
C PHE A 109 -5.86 6.60 13.93
N VAL A 110 -4.58 6.70 13.57
CA VAL A 110 -3.48 6.35 14.49
C VAL A 110 -3.24 7.50 15.44
N ASP A 111 -3.27 7.21 16.74
CA ASP A 111 -2.96 8.14 17.80
C ASP A 111 -2.12 7.47 18.89
N GLU A 112 -1.79 8.19 19.95
CA GLU A 112 -0.98 7.65 21.03
C GLU A 112 -1.67 6.54 21.82
N ASP A 113 -3.00 6.45 21.75
CA ASP A 113 -3.76 5.44 22.50
C ASP A 113 -3.84 4.10 21.75
N ASN A 114 -3.82 4.11 20.42
CA ASN A 114 -4.04 2.91 19.62
C ASN A 114 -2.85 2.45 18.77
N VAL A 115 -1.78 3.23 18.71
CA VAL A 115 -0.65 2.95 17.81
C VAL A 115 -0.06 1.55 18.03
N GLU A 116 0.08 1.12 19.27
CA GLU A 116 0.63 -0.20 19.57
C GLU A 116 -0.29 -1.34 19.11
N ALA A 117 -1.61 -1.13 19.21
CA ALA A 117 -2.59 -2.13 18.82
C ALA A 117 -2.74 -2.22 17.30
N LEU A 118 -2.63 -1.11 16.58
CA LEU A 118 -2.90 -1.05 15.14
C LEU A 118 -1.70 -1.43 14.29
N ILE A 119 -0.48 -1.13 14.73
CA ILE A 119 0.72 -1.38 13.93
C ILE A 119 1.24 -2.79 14.22
N PRO A 120 1.34 -3.65 13.18
CA PRO A 120 1.88 -4.99 13.37
C PRO A 120 3.33 -4.95 13.88
N ALA A 121 3.64 -5.79 14.87
CA ALA A 121 4.96 -5.78 15.52
C ALA A 121 6.07 -6.23 14.57
N ASP A 122 5.75 -7.04 13.56
CA ASP A 122 6.70 -7.59 12.60
C ASP A 122 6.87 -6.72 11.34
N ALA A 123 6.16 -5.61 11.25
CA ALA A 123 6.12 -4.82 10.01
C ALA A 123 7.21 -3.76 9.95
N VAL A 124 7.67 -3.49 8.73
CA VAL A 124 8.40 -2.27 8.40
C VAL A 124 7.37 -1.17 8.19
N VAL A 125 7.45 -0.12 8.97
CA VAL A 125 6.45 0.95 8.97
C VAL A 125 6.92 2.11 8.10
N LEU A 126 6.06 2.50 7.16
CA LEU A 126 6.23 3.74 6.40
C LEU A 126 5.29 4.79 7.00
N ASP A 127 5.86 5.71 7.75
CA ASP A 127 5.11 6.77 8.39
C ASP A 127 4.86 7.90 7.40
N CYS A 128 3.67 7.93 6.85
CA CYS A 128 3.24 8.91 5.86
C CYS A 128 2.17 9.84 6.40
N ILE A 129 2.05 9.93 7.74
CA ILE A 129 1.11 10.80 8.41
C ILE A 129 1.64 12.24 8.36
N ASP A 130 0.74 13.20 8.18
CA ASP A 130 1.09 14.63 8.19
C ASP A 130 0.80 15.31 9.53
N GLN A 131 0.17 14.62 10.48
CA GLN A 131 -0.15 15.15 11.79
C GLN A 131 0.98 14.88 12.78
N VAL A 132 1.58 15.94 13.29
CA VAL A 132 2.76 15.86 14.17
C VAL A 132 2.52 15.00 15.40
N ARG A 133 1.35 15.13 16.04
CA ARG A 133 1.02 14.36 17.24
C ARG A 133 0.98 12.86 17.01
N ALA A 134 0.36 12.46 15.91
CA ALA A 134 0.30 11.05 15.52
C ALA A 134 1.69 10.49 15.21
N LYS A 135 2.56 11.29 14.60
CA LYS A 135 3.94 10.87 14.30
C LYS A 135 4.77 10.68 15.57
N ALA A 136 4.53 11.49 16.59
CA ALA A 136 5.27 11.41 17.85
C ALA A 136 4.85 10.19 18.69
N ALA A 137 3.70 9.62 18.40
CA ALA A 137 3.27 8.40 19.06
C ALA A 137 4.07 7.21 18.55
#